data_4b182c5ca607b8db1deaad4e005ce5e5
#
_entry.id   4b182c5ca607b8db1deaad4e005ce5e5
#
_cell.length_a   1.000
_cell.length_b   1.000
_cell.length_c   1.000
_cell.angle_alpha   90.00
_cell.angle_beta   90.00
_cell.angle_gamma   90.00
#
_symmetry.space_group_name_H-M   'P 1'
#
loop_
_entity.id
_entity.type
_entity.pdbx_description
1 polymer ?
#
loop_
_entity_poly.entity_id
_entity_poly.type
_entity_poly.pdbx_seq_one_letter_code
_entity_poly.pdbx_strand_id
1 'polypeptide(L)'
;MILTGTDQSLFNEIAKLSTEQRNPRSMAIDAASVTEILQIMNEEDKTVPLAVEHEIPYIALAVEEIVKALKNGGRLLYFGAGTSGRLGVVDASECPPTFGTPFGQIEGYIAGGK
;
A
#
# COMPACT_ATOMS: atom_id res chain seq x y z
N MET A 1 -29.18 -11.48 -8.81
CA MET A 1 -29.17 -10.04 -8.53
C MET A 1 -28.85 -9.35 -9.86
N ILE A 2 -29.81 -8.65 -10.47
CA ILE A 2 -29.60 -7.96 -11.76
C ILE A 2 -28.97 -6.61 -11.44
N LEU A 3 -27.75 -6.38 -11.95
CA LEU A 3 -27.08 -5.08 -11.80
C LEU A 3 -27.90 -4.00 -12.53
N THR A 4 -28.11 -2.88 -11.89
CA THR A 4 -28.75 -1.70 -12.49
C THR A 4 -27.79 -1.03 -13.49
N GLY A 5 -28.27 -0.21 -14.41
CA GLY A 5 -27.41 0.44 -15.42
C GLY A 5 -26.29 1.30 -14.80
N THR A 6 -26.51 1.85 -13.61
CA THR A 6 -25.49 2.61 -12.83
C THR A 6 -24.41 1.69 -12.29
N ASP A 7 -24.77 0.49 -11.83
CA ASP A 7 -23.83 -0.52 -11.31
C ASP A 7 -22.92 -1.02 -12.42
N GLN A 8 -23.44 -1.20 -13.66
CA GLN A 8 -22.66 -1.62 -14.80
C GLN A 8 -21.65 -0.56 -15.26
N SER A 9 -22.01 0.72 -15.20
CA SER A 9 -21.09 1.82 -15.50
C SER A 9 -19.92 1.87 -14.50
N LEU A 10 -20.24 1.79 -13.23
CA LEU A 10 -19.23 1.75 -12.15
C LEU A 10 -18.32 0.54 -12.28
N PHE A 11 -18.90 -0.64 -12.57
CA PHE A 11 -18.11 -1.85 -12.81
C PHE A 11 -17.12 -1.69 -13.97
N ASN A 12 -17.56 -1.08 -15.08
CA ASN A 12 -16.71 -0.84 -16.24
C ASN A 12 -15.60 0.20 -15.97
N GLU A 13 -15.83 1.14 -15.08
CA GLU A 13 -14.79 2.10 -14.62
C GLU A 13 -13.78 1.42 -13.72
N ILE A 14 -14.23 0.66 -12.72
CA ILE A 14 -13.38 -0.10 -11.81
C ILE A 14 -12.50 -1.09 -12.59
N ALA A 15 -13.07 -1.81 -13.53
CA ALA A 15 -12.35 -2.80 -14.35
C ALA A 15 -11.19 -2.20 -15.19
N LYS A 16 -11.15 -0.87 -15.37
CA LYS A 16 -10.04 -0.18 -16.08
C LYS A 16 -8.91 0.22 -15.15
N LEU A 17 -9.11 0.18 -13.85
CA LEU A 17 -8.06 0.51 -12.88
C LEU A 17 -6.95 -0.54 -12.93
N SER A 18 -5.71 -0.10 -12.90
CA SER A 18 -4.54 -1.00 -12.92
C SER A 18 -4.51 -1.97 -11.75
N THR A 19 -5.04 -1.55 -10.59
CA THR A 19 -5.15 -2.37 -9.37
C THR A 19 -6.20 -3.47 -9.46
N GLU A 20 -7.15 -3.39 -10.38
CA GLU A 20 -8.25 -4.34 -10.55
C GLU A 20 -8.03 -5.28 -11.76
N GLN A 21 -6.91 -5.14 -12.44
CA GLN A 21 -6.58 -6.02 -13.55
C GLN A 21 -6.14 -7.40 -13.06
N ARG A 22 -6.54 -8.42 -13.79
CA ARG A 22 -6.12 -9.79 -13.48
C ARG A 22 -4.62 -9.95 -13.75
N ASN A 23 -3.93 -10.58 -12.81
CA ASN A 23 -2.53 -10.94 -13.02
C ASN A 23 -2.44 -12.17 -13.96
N PRO A 24 -1.79 -12.04 -15.13
CA PRO A 24 -1.68 -13.15 -16.09
C PRO A 24 -0.98 -14.39 -15.49
N ARG A 25 -0.08 -14.21 -14.51
CA ARG A 25 0.67 -15.29 -13.88
C ARG A 25 -0.14 -16.11 -12.87
N SER A 26 -1.28 -15.57 -12.40
CA SER A 26 -2.18 -16.25 -11.46
C SER A 26 -3.53 -16.65 -12.05
N MET A 27 -3.68 -16.64 -13.38
CA MET A 27 -4.98 -16.88 -14.03
C MET A 27 -5.57 -18.26 -13.76
N ALA A 28 -4.75 -19.27 -13.50
CA ALA A 28 -5.16 -20.65 -13.24
C ALA A 28 -5.01 -21.04 -11.75
N ILE A 29 -4.95 -20.05 -10.84
CA ILE A 29 -4.71 -20.30 -9.41
C ILE A 29 -5.82 -21.10 -8.74
N ASP A 30 -7.06 -21.01 -9.25
CA ASP A 30 -8.23 -21.73 -8.77
C ASP A 30 -8.20 -23.24 -9.08
N ALA A 31 -7.42 -23.65 -10.08
CA ALA A 31 -7.21 -25.04 -10.45
C ALA A 31 -5.90 -25.64 -9.93
N ALA A 32 -5.07 -24.83 -9.26
CA ALA A 32 -3.76 -25.23 -8.79
C ALA A 32 -3.83 -25.98 -7.43
N SER A 33 -2.86 -26.85 -7.18
CA SER A 33 -2.67 -27.46 -5.87
C SER A 33 -2.21 -26.42 -4.83
N VAL A 34 -2.34 -26.72 -3.54
CA VAL A 34 -1.89 -25.82 -2.46
C VAL A 34 -0.42 -25.43 -2.62
N THR A 35 0.45 -26.37 -2.99
CA THR A 35 1.88 -26.09 -3.20
C THR A 35 2.09 -25.13 -4.37
N GLU A 36 1.39 -25.33 -5.48
CA GLU A 36 1.48 -24.45 -6.65
C GLU A 36 0.94 -23.05 -6.33
N ILE A 37 -0.16 -22.94 -5.58
CA ILE A 37 -0.69 -21.65 -5.11
C ILE A 37 0.38 -20.88 -4.32
N LEU A 38 1.02 -21.55 -3.35
CA LEU A 38 2.06 -20.94 -2.53
C LEU A 38 3.30 -20.54 -3.37
N GLN A 39 3.66 -21.35 -4.37
CA GLN A 39 4.74 -21.03 -5.30
C GLN A 39 4.41 -19.81 -6.15
N ILE A 40 3.20 -19.74 -6.73
CA ILE A 40 2.73 -18.59 -7.52
C ILE A 40 2.80 -17.32 -6.68
N MET A 41 2.26 -17.34 -5.45
CA MET A 41 2.30 -16.19 -4.54
C MET A 41 3.72 -15.75 -4.23
N ASN A 42 4.60 -16.69 -3.89
CA ASN A 42 5.98 -16.41 -3.56
C ASN A 42 6.77 -15.83 -4.75
N GLU A 43 6.51 -16.31 -5.99
CA GLU A 43 7.14 -15.73 -7.18
C GLU A 43 6.66 -14.31 -7.48
N GLU A 44 5.37 -14.01 -7.23
CA GLU A 44 4.86 -12.63 -7.32
C GLU A 44 5.50 -11.73 -6.28
N ASP A 45 5.59 -12.18 -5.03
CA ASP A 45 6.19 -11.42 -3.93
C ASP A 45 7.66 -11.04 -4.20
N LYS A 46 8.42 -11.91 -4.86
CA LYS A 46 9.81 -11.63 -5.26
C LYS A 46 9.95 -10.44 -6.22
N THR A 47 8.89 -10.09 -6.94
CA THR A 47 8.92 -8.94 -7.85
C THR A 47 8.86 -7.60 -7.12
N VAL A 48 8.31 -7.56 -5.90
CA VAL A 48 8.07 -6.33 -5.13
C VAL A 48 9.38 -5.61 -4.76
N PRO A 49 10.38 -6.27 -4.13
CA PRO A 49 11.63 -5.60 -3.80
C PRO A 49 12.39 -5.10 -5.03
N LEU A 50 12.27 -5.78 -6.17
CA LEU A 50 12.88 -5.32 -7.43
C LEU A 50 12.21 -4.05 -7.96
N ALA A 51 10.87 -3.95 -7.84
CA ALA A 51 10.16 -2.73 -8.18
C ALA A 51 10.56 -1.56 -7.27
N VAL A 52 10.69 -1.81 -5.96
CA VAL A 52 11.14 -0.81 -4.99
C VAL A 52 12.58 -0.36 -5.29
N GLU A 53 13.47 -1.27 -5.69
CA GLU A 53 14.87 -0.96 -6.01
C GLU A 53 14.97 0.14 -7.09
N HIS A 54 14.13 0.09 -8.11
CA HIS A 54 14.07 1.11 -9.16
C HIS A 54 13.65 2.49 -8.65
N GLU A 55 12.88 2.52 -7.57
CA GLU A 55 12.35 3.75 -6.98
C GLU A 55 13.23 4.33 -5.86
N ILE A 56 14.30 3.62 -5.44
CA ILE A 56 15.19 4.06 -4.36
C ILE A 56 15.67 5.51 -4.52
N PRO A 57 16.07 5.99 -5.72
CA PRO A 57 16.52 7.38 -5.87
C PRO A 57 15.43 8.41 -5.50
N TYR A 58 14.18 8.14 -5.83
CA TYR A 58 13.05 9.02 -5.50
C TYR A 58 12.65 8.88 -4.04
N ILE A 59 12.71 7.68 -3.49
CA ILE A 59 12.50 7.41 -2.05
C ILE A 59 13.55 8.18 -1.23
N ALA A 60 14.81 8.17 -1.65
CA ALA A 60 15.88 8.88 -0.96
C ALA A 60 15.60 10.40 -0.89
N LEU A 61 15.17 11.02 -2.00
CA LEU A 61 14.80 12.43 -2.02
C LEU A 61 13.64 12.72 -1.04
N ALA A 62 12.62 11.88 -1.01
CA ALA A 62 11.50 12.03 -0.09
C ALA A 62 11.97 11.91 1.38
N VAL A 63 12.83 10.93 1.69
CA VAL A 63 13.38 10.74 3.04
C VAL A 63 14.23 11.95 3.46
N GLU A 64 15.05 12.51 2.58
CA GLU A 64 15.84 13.71 2.89
C GLU A 64 14.96 14.91 3.28
N GLU A 65 13.86 15.15 2.56
CA GLU A 65 12.91 16.22 2.90
C GLU A 65 12.16 15.94 4.21
N ILE A 66 11.78 14.68 4.47
CA ILE A 66 11.16 14.28 5.74
C ILE A 66 12.13 14.53 6.90
N VAL A 67 13.39 14.10 6.79
CA VAL A 67 14.41 14.30 7.81
C VAL A 67 14.64 15.79 8.08
N LYS A 68 14.70 16.60 7.04
CA LYS A 68 14.84 18.05 7.15
C LYS A 68 13.63 18.67 7.87
N ALA A 69 12.41 18.27 7.53
CA ALA A 69 11.21 18.74 8.21
C ALA A 69 11.22 18.37 9.69
N LEU A 70 11.50 17.10 10.02
CA LEU A 70 11.54 16.63 11.42
C LEU A 70 12.61 17.34 12.25
N LYS A 71 13.81 17.59 11.70
CA LYS A 71 14.89 18.36 12.37
C LYS A 71 14.49 19.81 12.66
N ASN A 72 13.58 20.38 11.87
CA ASN A 72 13.07 21.73 12.04
C ASN A 72 11.76 21.80 12.88
N GLY A 73 11.42 20.74 13.61
CA GLY A 73 10.21 20.68 14.44
C GLY A 73 8.94 20.42 13.67
N GLY A 74 9.03 20.00 12.41
CA GLY A 74 7.91 19.56 11.59
C GLY A 74 7.43 18.16 11.95
N ARG A 75 6.43 17.67 11.20
CA ARG A 75 5.78 16.39 11.41
C ARG A 75 5.72 15.59 10.11
N LEU A 76 5.65 14.26 10.23
CA LEU A 76 5.32 13.36 9.14
C LEU A 76 3.86 12.91 9.28
N LEU A 77 3.07 13.13 8.25
CA LEU A 77 1.66 12.76 8.23
C LEU A 77 1.41 11.78 7.08
N TYR A 78 0.94 10.59 7.40
CA TYR A 78 0.49 9.59 6.43
C TYR A 78 -1.00 9.77 6.17
N PHE A 79 -1.40 9.84 4.91
CA PHE A 79 -2.80 9.83 4.49
C PHE A 79 -3.02 8.67 3.53
N GLY A 80 -3.99 7.84 3.81
CA GLY A 80 -4.32 6.72 2.94
C GLY A 80 -5.73 6.19 3.15
N ALA A 81 -6.24 5.45 2.18
CA ALA A 81 -7.51 4.74 2.27
C ALA A 81 -7.27 3.24 2.44
N GLY A 82 -8.19 2.52 3.10
CA GLY A 82 -8.12 1.07 3.26
C GLY A 82 -6.82 0.59 3.89
N THR A 83 -6.19 -0.42 3.30
CA THR A 83 -4.96 -1.04 3.81
C THR A 83 -3.77 -0.08 3.77
N SER A 84 -3.64 0.77 2.75
CA SER A 84 -2.59 1.78 2.67
C SER A 84 -2.63 2.73 3.87
N GLY A 85 -3.83 3.21 4.24
CA GLY A 85 -4.01 4.02 5.46
C GLY A 85 -3.68 3.26 6.74
N ARG A 86 -4.05 1.97 6.83
CA ARG A 86 -3.71 1.13 7.99
C ARG A 86 -2.21 0.97 8.16
N LEU A 87 -1.46 0.75 7.08
CA LEU A 87 0.00 0.65 7.12
C LEU A 87 0.64 1.94 7.65
N GLY A 88 0.16 3.11 7.20
CA GLY A 88 0.63 4.40 7.73
C GLY A 88 0.35 4.56 9.22
N VAL A 89 -0.82 4.12 9.72
CA VAL A 89 -1.14 4.14 11.16
C VAL A 89 -0.27 3.16 11.94
N VAL A 90 -0.03 1.96 11.42
CA VAL A 90 0.87 0.97 12.06
C VAL A 90 2.26 1.56 12.21
N ASP A 91 2.85 2.07 11.12
CA ASP A 91 4.18 2.69 11.16
C ASP A 91 4.25 3.86 12.17
N ALA A 92 3.27 4.77 12.13
CA ALA A 92 3.19 5.88 13.06
C ALA A 92 3.09 5.44 14.53
N SER A 93 2.36 4.36 14.81
CA SER A 93 2.18 3.83 16.17
C SER A 93 3.44 3.18 16.74
N GLU A 94 4.30 2.65 15.88
CA GLU A 94 5.56 2.00 16.27
C GLU A 94 6.71 3.01 16.48
N CYS A 95 6.58 4.23 15.97
CA CYS A 95 7.64 5.23 16.09
C CYS A 95 7.95 5.64 17.54
N PRO A 96 6.97 5.91 18.43
CA PRO A 96 7.26 6.24 19.84
C PRO A 96 7.96 5.10 20.60
N PRO A 97 7.47 3.85 20.61
CA PRO A 97 8.11 2.78 21.37
C PRO A 97 9.46 2.35 20.78
N THR A 98 9.64 2.44 19.45
CA THR A 98 10.86 1.97 18.78
C THR A 98 11.95 3.01 18.75
N PHE A 99 11.60 4.27 18.49
CA PHE A 99 12.56 5.36 18.28
C PHE A 99 12.48 6.46 19.34
N GLY A 100 11.55 6.37 20.30
CA GLY A 100 11.36 7.39 21.32
C GLY A 100 10.84 8.72 20.78
N THR A 101 10.14 8.73 19.66
CA THR A 101 9.61 9.97 19.08
C THR A 101 8.49 10.53 19.96
N PRO A 102 8.33 11.87 20.05
CA PRO A 102 7.17 12.47 20.69
C PRO A 102 5.86 12.03 20.01
N PHE A 103 4.81 11.84 20.81
CA PHE A 103 3.47 11.64 20.25
C PHE A 103 3.06 12.82 19.37
N GLY A 104 2.43 12.54 18.23
CA GLY A 104 1.99 13.55 17.27
C GLY A 104 3.09 14.03 16.31
N GLN A 105 4.33 13.57 16.44
CA GLN A 105 5.38 13.88 15.48
C GLN A 105 5.23 13.09 14.18
N ILE A 106 4.77 11.85 14.29
CA ILE A 106 4.43 10.99 13.15
C ILE A 106 3.02 10.48 13.36
N GLU A 107 2.13 10.74 12.43
CA GLU A 107 0.70 10.40 12.53
C GLU A 107 0.17 9.79 11.25
N GLY A 108 -0.77 8.83 11.38
CA GLY A 108 -1.45 8.19 10.27
C GLY A 108 -2.94 8.50 10.26
N TYR A 109 -3.49 8.81 9.09
CA TYR A 109 -4.91 9.11 8.88
C TYR A 109 -5.49 8.19 7.81
N ILE A 110 -6.62 7.54 8.13
CA ILE A 110 -7.29 6.60 7.24
C ILE A 110 -8.59 7.22 6.74
N ALA A 111 -8.73 7.35 5.41
CA ALA A 111 -10.02 7.68 4.81
C ALA A 111 -10.99 6.49 4.97
N GLY A 112 -12.19 6.76 5.48
CA GLY A 112 -13.19 5.74 5.77
C GLY A 112 -12.87 4.86 7.01
N GLY A 113 -11.90 5.24 7.83
CA GLY A 113 -11.66 4.71 9.17
C GLY A 113 -12.61 5.35 10.20
N LYS A 114 -12.71 4.70 11.39
CA LYS A 114 -13.38 5.30 12.56
C LYS A 114 -12.40 6.18 13.29
#